data_f45beed2bc88c2d146aa665d48bd491b
#
_entry.id   f45beed2bc88c2d146aa665d48bd491b
#
_cell.length_a   1.000
_cell.length_b   1.000
_cell.length_c   1.000
_cell.angle_alpha   90.00
_cell.angle_beta   90.00
_cell.angle_gamma   90.00
#
_symmetry.space_group_name_H-M   'P 1'
#
loop_
_entity.id
_entity.type
_entity.pdbx_description
1 polymer ?
#
loop_
_entity_poly.entity_id
_entity_poly.type
_entity_poly.pdbx_seq_one_letter_code
_entity_poly.pdbx_strand_id
1 'polypeptide(L)'
;VSVMDVSKKDYHIGGSDASGIVWSVGENVKRWKVGDEVIIHCNRDDNDDEECNGGEAMFSKSQKIWGYETADGSFAQFTTVQDRQLLKKPDHLTWEESGCYTLTLATSYRMLFGHPPHTIKPGQNVLIWGASGGIGSMAVQICKAVGANAIGVVSSNDKKDFVMSLGARGVLNRKDYDCFGKLPDVNDQKGYADYIKRCRVLGKDIWSMTGKQDVDMVFEHPGESTFPVSCYLVKRGGMVVICAGTSGYNLSMDARFVWMRQKRVQGSHFANLFQCNEANKMVINKQIDPLMSECFEWSDVAKAHTKMMNNKHKPGNMAVLVQASKIGMRNLNDLK
;
A
#
# COMPACT_ATOMS: atom_id res chain seq x y z
N VAL A 1 -20.44 -3.54 2.76
CA VAL A 1 -20.59 -4.95 2.33
C VAL A 1 -19.72 -5.79 3.22
N SER A 2 -20.29 -6.85 3.82
CA SER A 2 -19.53 -7.79 4.65
C SER A 2 -18.65 -8.69 3.77
N VAL A 3 -17.44 -9.04 4.23
CA VAL A 3 -16.59 -10.03 3.55
C VAL A 3 -17.28 -11.39 3.41
N MET A 4 -18.15 -11.75 4.35
CA MET A 4 -18.97 -12.98 4.28
C MET A 4 -19.91 -12.95 3.07
N ASP A 5 -20.50 -11.79 2.76
CA ASP A 5 -21.38 -11.62 1.59
C ASP A 5 -20.63 -11.79 0.26
N VAL A 6 -19.35 -11.41 0.24
CA VAL A 6 -18.49 -11.53 -0.96
C VAL A 6 -18.08 -12.99 -1.18
N SER A 7 -17.68 -13.71 -0.12
CA SER A 7 -17.18 -15.07 -0.20
C SER A 7 -18.26 -16.12 -0.50
N LYS A 8 -19.52 -15.83 -0.16
CA LYS A 8 -20.68 -16.74 -0.27
C LYS A 8 -20.48 -18.10 0.42
N LYS A 9 -19.67 -18.15 1.48
CA LYS A 9 -19.42 -19.33 2.30
C LYS A 9 -19.85 -19.06 3.75
N ASP A 10 -20.12 -20.10 4.51
CA ASP A 10 -20.53 -20.01 5.92
C ASP A 10 -19.37 -19.65 6.86
N TYR A 11 -18.17 -19.51 6.32
CA TYR A 11 -16.98 -19.12 7.06
C TYR A 11 -16.12 -18.16 6.27
N HIS A 12 -15.24 -17.46 6.97
CA HIS A 12 -14.22 -16.62 6.36
C HIS A 12 -12.91 -16.66 7.17
N ILE A 13 -11.83 -17.08 6.51
CA ILE A 13 -10.47 -17.02 7.04
C ILE A 13 -9.83 -15.80 6.41
N GLY A 14 -9.53 -14.79 7.23
CA GLY A 14 -8.89 -13.56 6.78
C GLY A 14 -7.39 -13.71 6.52
N GLY A 15 -6.75 -12.59 6.16
CA GLY A 15 -5.32 -12.50 5.92
C GLY A 15 -4.96 -12.66 4.44
N SER A 16 -4.25 -11.64 3.93
CA SER A 16 -3.92 -11.52 2.50
C SER A 16 -2.41 -11.46 2.23
N ASP A 17 -1.60 -11.64 3.26
CA ASP A 17 -0.15 -11.81 3.20
C ASP A 17 0.24 -13.10 3.93
N ALA A 18 1.27 -13.78 3.46
CA ALA A 18 1.86 -14.91 4.18
C ALA A 18 3.27 -15.22 3.67
N SER A 19 4.04 -15.86 4.52
CA SER A 19 5.22 -16.64 4.17
C SER A 19 5.03 -18.07 4.65
N GLY A 20 5.57 -19.03 3.94
CA GLY A 20 5.43 -20.42 4.31
C GLY A 20 6.19 -21.36 3.39
N ILE A 21 5.89 -22.64 3.55
CA ILE A 21 6.55 -23.73 2.85
C ILE A 21 5.51 -24.44 1.98
N VAL A 22 5.86 -24.74 0.75
CA VAL A 22 5.03 -25.55 -0.14
C VAL A 22 4.90 -26.95 0.44
N TRP A 23 3.70 -27.30 0.91
CA TRP A 23 3.39 -28.60 1.50
C TRP A 23 2.99 -29.65 0.46
N SER A 24 2.21 -29.23 -0.51
CA SER A 24 1.73 -30.08 -1.61
C SER A 24 1.55 -29.26 -2.87
N VAL A 25 1.67 -29.86 -4.03
CA VAL A 25 1.46 -29.23 -5.34
C VAL A 25 0.46 -30.02 -6.16
N GLY A 26 -0.35 -29.33 -6.96
CA GLY A 26 -1.23 -29.97 -7.95
C GLY A 26 -0.41 -30.57 -9.12
N GLU A 27 -1.00 -31.50 -9.85
CA GLU A 27 -0.34 -32.26 -10.93
C GLU A 27 0.25 -31.39 -12.06
N ASN A 28 -0.34 -30.22 -12.30
CA ASN A 28 0.07 -29.32 -13.37
C ASN A 28 1.07 -28.23 -12.92
N VAL A 29 1.41 -28.17 -11.64
CA VAL A 29 2.36 -27.19 -11.11
C VAL A 29 3.79 -27.59 -11.49
N LYS A 30 4.49 -26.67 -12.17
CA LYS A 30 5.88 -26.88 -12.64
C LYS A 30 6.90 -25.94 -11.97
N ARG A 31 6.46 -24.78 -11.49
CA ARG A 31 7.34 -23.75 -10.94
C ARG A 31 7.79 -24.04 -9.51
N TRP A 32 7.00 -24.78 -8.78
CA TRP A 32 7.18 -25.01 -7.35
C TRP A 32 7.18 -26.50 -7.02
N LYS A 33 7.91 -26.86 -5.98
CA LYS A 33 7.96 -28.21 -5.43
C LYS A 33 7.79 -28.19 -3.92
N VAL A 34 7.43 -29.32 -3.35
CA VAL A 34 7.35 -29.49 -1.89
C VAL A 34 8.68 -29.11 -1.24
N GLY A 35 8.61 -28.32 -0.19
CA GLY A 35 9.77 -27.80 0.54
C GLY A 35 10.25 -26.42 0.08
N ASP A 36 9.73 -25.86 -1.01
CA ASP A 36 10.11 -24.51 -1.43
C ASP A 36 9.60 -23.46 -0.42
N GLU A 37 10.46 -22.51 -0.09
CA GLU A 37 10.16 -21.38 0.81
C GLU A 37 9.61 -20.21 0.00
N VAL A 38 8.39 -19.79 0.32
CA VAL A 38 7.62 -18.84 -0.50
C VAL A 38 6.97 -17.75 0.32
N ILE A 39 6.65 -16.67 -0.36
CA ILE A 39 5.68 -15.66 0.09
C ILE A 39 4.50 -15.65 -0.88
N ILE A 40 3.35 -15.19 -0.40
CA ILE A 40 2.12 -15.18 -1.17
C ILE A 40 1.71 -13.74 -1.45
N HIS A 41 1.43 -13.42 -2.72
CA HIS A 41 0.69 -12.21 -3.05
C HIS A 41 -0.79 -12.51 -3.20
N CYS A 42 -1.63 -11.51 -2.92
CA CYS A 42 -3.06 -11.76 -2.76
C CYS A 42 -3.89 -11.69 -4.05
N ASN A 43 -3.31 -11.33 -5.20
CA ASN A 43 -4.08 -11.29 -6.44
C ASN A 43 -4.42 -12.71 -6.93
N ARG A 44 -5.70 -12.96 -7.13
CA ARG A 44 -6.24 -14.21 -7.69
C ARG A 44 -7.19 -13.88 -8.82
N ASP A 45 -7.12 -14.63 -9.91
CA ASP A 45 -8.05 -14.59 -11.04
C ASP A 45 -8.20 -16.01 -11.62
N ASP A 46 -9.09 -16.23 -12.57
CA ASP A 46 -9.32 -17.54 -13.20
C ASP A 46 -8.39 -17.83 -14.40
N ASN A 47 -7.60 -16.83 -14.81
CA ASN A 47 -6.67 -16.92 -15.93
C ASN A 47 -7.33 -17.20 -17.29
N ASP A 48 -8.59 -16.90 -17.45
CA ASP A 48 -9.35 -17.30 -18.65
C ASP A 48 -9.63 -16.14 -19.60
N ASP A 49 -9.79 -14.93 -19.10
CA ASP A 49 -10.12 -13.76 -19.92
C ASP A 49 -8.89 -13.09 -20.58
N GLU A 50 -9.14 -12.17 -21.51
CA GLU A 50 -8.11 -11.42 -22.23
C GLU A 50 -7.25 -10.56 -21.33
N GLU A 51 -7.80 -10.06 -20.22
CA GLU A 51 -7.06 -9.25 -19.24
C GLU A 51 -5.99 -10.06 -18.51
N CYS A 52 -6.28 -11.33 -18.23
CA CYS A 52 -5.30 -12.26 -17.65
C CYS A 52 -4.27 -12.73 -18.66
N ASN A 53 -4.61 -12.74 -19.94
CA ASN A 53 -3.82 -13.34 -21.02
C ASN A 53 -3.12 -12.30 -21.93
N GLY A 54 -2.63 -11.21 -21.36
CA GLY A 54 -1.85 -10.20 -22.08
C GLY A 54 -2.34 -8.77 -21.89
N GLY A 55 -3.52 -8.58 -21.29
CA GLY A 55 -4.00 -7.29 -20.83
C GLY A 55 -3.49 -6.93 -19.43
N GLU A 56 -4.33 -6.28 -18.66
CA GLU A 56 -4.04 -5.91 -17.27
C GLU A 56 -4.89 -6.77 -16.33
N ALA A 57 -4.28 -7.80 -15.73
CA ALA A 57 -4.96 -8.77 -14.88
C ALA A 57 -5.80 -8.15 -13.75
N MET A 58 -5.47 -6.92 -13.31
CA MET A 58 -6.27 -6.19 -12.32
C MET A 58 -7.60 -5.65 -12.87
N PHE A 59 -7.85 -5.76 -14.18
CA PHE A 59 -9.13 -5.42 -14.83
C PHE A 59 -10.00 -6.65 -15.10
N SER A 60 -9.47 -7.84 -14.86
CA SER A 60 -10.26 -9.07 -15.00
C SER A 60 -11.48 -9.04 -14.09
N LYS A 61 -12.63 -9.49 -14.61
CA LYS A 61 -13.88 -9.64 -13.85
C LYS A 61 -13.76 -10.74 -12.78
N SER A 62 -12.86 -11.68 -12.97
CA SER A 62 -12.59 -12.78 -12.03
C SER A 62 -11.59 -12.40 -10.93
N GLN A 63 -10.94 -11.23 -11.05
CA GLN A 63 -9.96 -10.76 -10.08
C GLN A 63 -10.56 -10.65 -8.68
N LYS A 64 -9.86 -11.22 -7.71
CA LYS A 64 -10.22 -11.19 -6.28
C LYS A 64 -8.98 -11.05 -5.43
N ILE A 65 -9.15 -10.44 -4.28
CA ILE A 65 -8.12 -10.39 -3.23
C ILE A 65 -8.28 -11.62 -2.33
N TRP A 66 -7.30 -12.50 -2.38
CA TRP A 66 -7.23 -13.68 -1.52
C TRP A 66 -7.24 -13.29 -0.05
N GLY A 67 -8.07 -13.99 0.74
CA GLY A 67 -8.24 -13.73 2.17
C GLY A 67 -9.08 -12.50 2.52
N TYR A 68 -9.53 -11.73 1.52
CA TYR A 68 -10.49 -10.65 1.67
C TYR A 68 -11.77 -10.92 0.86
N GLU A 69 -11.64 -11.15 -0.45
CA GLU A 69 -12.77 -11.48 -1.34
C GLU A 69 -12.92 -12.99 -1.57
N THR A 70 -12.02 -13.78 -1.00
CA THR A 70 -12.11 -15.25 -0.95
C THR A 70 -12.22 -15.71 0.50
N ALA A 71 -12.84 -16.86 0.72
CA ALA A 71 -13.09 -17.36 2.08
C ALA A 71 -11.85 -17.92 2.78
N ASP A 72 -10.82 -18.29 2.00
CA ASP A 72 -9.65 -19.01 2.51
C ASP A 72 -8.43 -18.08 2.44
N GLY A 73 -8.01 -17.50 3.57
CA GLY A 73 -6.87 -16.59 3.70
C GLY A 73 -5.70 -17.20 4.48
N SER A 74 -4.81 -16.32 4.97
CA SER A 74 -3.56 -16.72 5.60
C SER A 74 -3.64 -17.02 7.10
N PHE A 75 -4.72 -16.63 7.78
CA PHE A 75 -4.88 -16.97 9.20
C PHE A 75 -5.31 -18.44 9.37
N ALA A 76 -4.51 -19.35 8.86
CA ALA A 76 -4.71 -20.80 8.92
C ALA A 76 -3.38 -21.53 8.84
N GLN A 77 -3.34 -22.74 9.39
CA GLN A 77 -2.15 -23.60 9.31
C GLN A 77 -1.80 -24.00 7.88
N PHE A 78 -2.82 -24.20 7.04
CA PHE A 78 -2.69 -24.49 5.62
C PHE A 78 -3.66 -23.62 4.83
N THR A 79 -3.23 -23.23 3.65
CA THR A 79 -4.07 -22.54 2.68
C THR A 79 -3.79 -23.04 1.28
N THR A 80 -4.78 -22.96 0.40
CA THR A 80 -4.62 -23.30 -1.02
C THR A 80 -4.62 -22.02 -1.84
N VAL A 81 -3.58 -21.87 -2.66
CA VAL A 81 -3.40 -20.72 -3.55
C VAL A 81 -3.02 -21.19 -4.95
N GLN A 82 -3.15 -20.33 -5.94
CA GLN A 82 -2.65 -20.60 -7.29
C GLN A 82 -1.12 -20.54 -7.28
N ASP A 83 -0.48 -21.37 -8.09
CA ASP A 83 0.98 -21.43 -8.21
C ASP A 83 1.62 -20.09 -8.58
N ARG A 84 0.91 -19.27 -9.36
CA ARG A 84 1.33 -17.93 -9.75
C ARG A 84 1.22 -16.89 -8.64
N GLN A 85 0.46 -17.15 -7.57
CA GLN A 85 0.44 -16.28 -6.38
C GLN A 85 1.72 -16.42 -5.54
N LEU A 86 2.54 -17.41 -5.80
CA LEU A 86 3.76 -17.63 -5.04
C LEU A 86 4.93 -16.84 -5.62
N LEU A 87 5.68 -16.21 -4.73
CA LEU A 87 6.94 -15.53 -5.00
C LEU A 87 8.05 -16.18 -4.15
N LYS A 88 9.30 -16.05 -4.59
CA LYS A 88 10.43 -16.49 -3.79
C LYS A 88 10.50 -15.68 -2.50
N LYS A 89 10.59 -16.36 -1.36
CA LYS A 89 10.90 -15.72 -0.09
C LYS A 89 12.33 -15.15 -0.13
N PRO A 90 12.58 -13.90 0.32
CA PRO A 90 13.93 -13.39 0.44
C PRO A 90 14.75 -14.17 1.48
N ASP A 91 15.92 -14.68 1.10
CA ASP A 91 16.73 -15.57 1.94
C ASP A 91 17.26 -14.91 3.22
N HIS A 92 17.39 -13.58 3.20
CA HIS A 92 17.89 -12.79 4.34
C HIS A 92 16.84 -12.44 5.39
N LEU A 93 15.55 -12.60 5.07
CA LEU A 93 14.44 -12.27 5.95
C LEU A 93 14.00 -13.47 6.80
N THR A 94 13.52 -13.17 7.98
CA THR A 94 12.81 -14.15 8.83
C THR A 94 11.42 -14.47 8.24
N TRP A 95 10.75 -15.47 8.78
CA TRP A 95 9.40 -15.85 8.34
C TRP A 95 8.39 -14.73 8.60
N GLU A 96 8.42 -14.14 9.79
CA GLU A 96 7.54 -13.05 10.16
C GLU A 96 7.78 -11.78 9.33
N GLU A 97 9.03 -11.43 9.05
CA GLU A 97 9.35 -10.32 8.14
C GLU A 97 8.85 -10.59 6.72
N SER A 98 8.99 -11.83 6.27
CA SER A 98 8.56 -12.25 4.94
C SER A 98 7.03 -12.29 4.78
N GLY A 99 6.30 -12.53 5.86
CA GLY A 99 4.84 -12.70 5.87
C GLY A 99 4.03 -11.41 6.00
N CYS A 100 4.65 -10.21 6.04
CA CYS A 100 3.91 -9.01 6.42
C CYS A 100 3.96 -7.83 5.43
N TYR A 101 4.57 -7.98 4.25
CA TYR A 101 4.82 -6.81 3.39
C TYR A 101 4.27 -6.89 1.97
N THR A 102 3.93 -8.06 1.47
CA THR A 102 3.66 -8.28 0.04
C THR A 102 2.51 -7.39 -0.46
N LEU A 103 1.41 -7.31 0.27
CA LEU A 103 0.26 -6.49 -0.08
C LEU A 103 0.62 -5.00 -0.05
N THR A 104 1.21 -4.54 1.03
CA THR A 104 1.52 -3.11 1.23
C THR A 104 2.57 -2.61 0.24
N LEU A 105 3.60 -3.41 -0.02
CA LEU A 105 4.66 -3.07 -0.95
C LEU A 105 4.16 -3.10 -2.41
N ALA A 106 3.46 -4.15 -2.82
CA ALA A 106 2.97 -4.28 -4.19
C ALA A 106 1.93 -3.21 -4.53
N THR A 107 1.03 -2.89 -3.60
CA THR A 107 0.09 -1.76 -3.74
C THR A 107 0.85 -0.46 -3.97
N SER A 108 1.86 -0.18 -3.15
CA SER A 108 2.67 1.04 -3.27
C SER A 108 3.44 1.09 -4.58
N TYR A 109 3.98 -0.05 -5.02
CA TYR A 109 4.66 -0.17 -6.30
C TYR A 109 3.72 0.14 -7.47
N ARG A 110 2.51 -0.46 -7.49
CA ARG A 110 1.52 -0.18 -8.54
C ARG A 110 1.10 1.29 -8.55
N MET A 111 0.82 1.88 -7.40
CA MET A 111 0.45 3.29 -7.32
C MET A 111 1.51 4.20 -7.92
N LEU A 112 2.78 3.87 -7.76
CA LEU A 112 3.90 4.70 -8.20
C LEU A 112 4.36 4.41 -9.63
N PHE A 113 4.15 3.20 -10.15
CA PHE A 113 4.65 2.76 -11.46
C PHE A 113 3.59 2.22 -12.41
N GLY A 114 2.43 1.78 -11.92
CA GLY A 114 1.46 1.02 -12.69
C GLY A 114 0.59 1.84 -13.64
N HIS A 115 0.73 3.17 -13.69
CA HIS A 115 -0.21 4.05 -14.41
C HIS A 115 0.46 4.99 -15.40
N PRO A 116 1.14 4.45 -16.46
CA PRO A 116 1.80 5.29 -17.45
C PRO A 116 0.83 6.32 -18.07
N PRO A 117 1.34 7.48 -18.50
CA PRO A 117 2.73 7.93 -18.44
C PRO A 117 3.16 8.47 -17.06
N HIS A 118 2.28 8.48 -16.06
CA HIS A 118 2.55 8.98 -14.70
C HIS A 118 3.20 7.89 -13.85
N THR A 119 4.45 7.60 -14.12
CA THR A 119 5.32 6.78 -13.27
C THR A 119 6.34 7.66 -12.60
N ILE A 120 6.74 7.35 -11.36
CA ILE A 120 7.75 8.15 -10.67
C ILE A 120 9.11 8.02 -11.36
N LYS A 121 9.87 9.12 -11.29
CA LYS A 121 11.22 9.24 -11.88
C LYS A 121 12.17 9.90 -10.89
N PRO A 122 13.49 9.71 -11.05
CA PRO A 122 14.47 10.41 -10.23
C PRO A 122 14.24 11.93 -10.23
N GLY A 123 14.37 12.54 -9.05
CA GLY A 123 14.18 13.97 -8.84
C GLY A 123 12.73 14.46 -8.71
N GLN A 124 11.73 13.65 -9.03
CA GLN A 124 10.33 14.03 -8.87
C GLN A 124 9.91 14.08 -7.41
N ASN A 125 8.96 14.97 -7.10
CA ASN A 125 8.42 15.17 -5.76
C ASN A 125 7.09 14.40 -5.60
N VAL A 126 6.99 13.58 -4.55
CA VAL A 126 5.80 12.77 -4.25
C VAL A 126 5.30 13.12 -2.85
N LEU A 127 4.07 13.63 -2.75
CA LEU A 127 3.38 13.80 -1.47
C LEU A 127 2.73 12.48 -1.06
N ILE A 128 3.06 11.98 0.13
CA ILE A 128 2.61 10.67 0.62
C ILE A 128 1.79 10.86 1.90
N TRP A 129 0.48 10.66 1.81
CA TRP A 129 -0.39 10.64 2.98
C TRP A 129 -0.14 9.38 3.81
N GLY A 130 -0.26 9.50 5.15
CA GLY A 130 -0.08 8.38 6.06
C GLY A 130 1.29 7.68 5.93
N ALA A 131 2.34 8.47 5.75
CA ALA A 131 3.69 8.01 5.42
C ALA A 131 4.32 7.05 6.45
N SER A 132 3.78 6.95 7.66
CA SER A 132 4.22 6.01 8.71
C SER A 132 3.45 4.69 8.74
N GLY A 133 2.38 4.56 7.95
CA GLY A 133 1.59 3.33 7.84
C GLY A 133 2.17 2.33 6.84
N GLY A 134 1.56 1.15 6.73
CA GLY A 134 2.05 0.06 5.88
C GLY A 134 2.34 0.50 4.44
N ILE A 135 1.34 1.01 3.71
CA ILE A 135 1.54 1.44 2.31
C ILE A 135 2.43 2.70 2.22
N GLY A 136 2.21 3.69 3.08
CA GLY A 136 2.96 4.95 3.01
C GLY A 136 4.45 4.78 3.26
N SER A 137 4.84 3.94 4.23
CA SER A 137 6.25 3.67 4.52
C SER A 137 6.96 2.92 3.38
N MET A 138 6.25 2.01 2.70
CA MET A 138 6.75 1.37 1.48
C MET A 138 6.93 2.39 0.35
N ALA A 139 5.97 3.30 0.15
CA ALA A 139 6.07 4.35 -0.86
C ALA A 139 7.25 5.28 -0.62
N VAL A 140 7.55 5.64 0.65
CA VAL A 140 8.74 6.45 1.00
C VAL A 140 10.03 5.72 0.61
N GLN A 141 10.15 4.45 0.95
CA GLN A 141 11.33 3.65 0.61
C GLN A 141 11.49 3.46 -0.90
N ILE A 142 10.40 3.21 -1.64
CA ILE A 142 10.42 3.13 -3.10
C ILE A 142 10.92 4.45 -3.70
N CYS A 143 10.40 5.60 -3.25
CA CYS A 143 10.88 6.91 -3.71
C CYS A 143 12.38 7.08 -3.49
N LYS A 144 12.88 6.74 -2.30
CA LYS A 144 14.32 6.75 -2.00
C LYS A 144 15.11 5.86 -2.96
N ALA A 145 14.66 4.63 -3.16
CA ALA A 145 15.36 3.63 -3.99
C ALA A 145 15.51 4.06 -5.46
N VAL A 146 14.53 4.82 -5.97
CA VAL A 146 14.57 5.32 -7.36
C VAL A 146 15.07 6.76 -7.50
N GLY A 147 15.47 7.41 -6.40
CA GLY A 147 15.98 8.79 -6.42
C GLY A 147 14.89 9.85 -6.55
N ALA A 148 13.64 9.55 -6.23
CA ALA A 148 12.55 10.51 -6.09
C ALA A 148 12.50 11.10 -4.67
N ASN A 149 11.89 12.27 -4.52
CA ASN A 149 11.79 13.00 -3.26
C ASN A 149 10.43 12.70 -2.61
N ALA A 150 10.40 11.91 -1.54
CA ALA A 150 9.19 11.69 -0.75
C ALA A 150 8.98 12.83 0.26
N ILE A 151 7.79 13.43 0.27
CA ILE A 151 7.31 14.34 1.30
C ILE A 151 6.22 13.60 2.07
N GLY A 152 6.54 13.17 3.31
CA GLY A 152 5.62 12.39 4.11
C GLY A 152 4.65 13.26 4.90
N VAL A 153 3.38 12.83 5.03
CA VAL A 153 2.41 13.42 5.95
C VAL A 153 2.03 12.39 7.00
N VAL A 154 2.16 12.77 8.27
CA VAL A 154 1.86 11.94 9.44
C VAL A 154 0.77 12.54 10.32
N SER A 155 0.23 11.76 11.25
CA SER A 155 -0.84 12.18 12.18
C SER A 155 -0.32 12.72 13.53
N SER A 156 0.98 12.61 13.79
CA SER A 156 1.60 13.06 15.04
C SER A 156 3.12 13.21 14.89
N ASN A 157 3.73 14.04 15.73
CA ASN A 157 5.15 14.40 15.63
C ASN A 157 6.09 13.23 15.96
N ASP A 158 5.70 12.32 16.85
CA ASP A 158 6.47 11.13 17.21
C ASP A 158 6.74 10.18 16.02
N LYS A 159 5.98 10.31 14.94
CA LYS A 159 6.15 9.51 13.71
C LYS A 159 7.10 10.16 12.69
N LYS A 160 7.51 11.41 12.90
CA LYS A 160 8.35 12.14 11.93
C LYS A 160 9.72 11.50 11.75
N ASP A 161 10.41 11.20 12.85
CA ASP A 161 11.76 10.64 12.81
C ASP A 161 11.79 9.28 12.12
N PHE A 162 10.77 8.44 12.36
CA PHE A 162 10.62 7.18 11.65
C PHE A 162 10.54 7.40 10.13
N VAL A 163 9.68 8.29 9.66
CA VAL A 163 9.52 8.53 8.22
C VAL A 163 10.76 9.17 7.61
N MET A 164 11.45 10.06 8.34
CA MET A 164 12.74 10.62 7.92
C MET A 164 13.81 9.55 7.79
N SER A 165 13.88 8.59 8.72
CA SER A 165 14.86 7.48 8.67
C SER A 165 14.67 6.58 7.43
N LEU A 166 13.45 6.49 6.90
CA LEU A 166 13.15 5.76 5.67
C LEU A 166 13.66 6.48 4.41
N GLY A 167 14.08 7.73 4.54
CA GLY A 167 14.64 8.54 3.44
C GLY A 167 13.68 9.57 2.86
N ALA A 168 12.64 9.97 3.60
CA ALA A 168 11.82 11.12 3.22
C ALA A 168 12.67 12.39 3.17
N ARG A 169 12.40 13.27 2.21
CA ARG A 169 13.03 14.60 2.11
C ARG A 169 12.51 15.56 3.17
N GLY A 170 11.29 15.35 3.62
CA GLY A 170 10.66 16.12 4.69
C GLY A 170 9.36 15.47 5.16
N VAL A 171 8.93 15.81 6.37
CA VAL A 171 7.73 15.24 6.99
C VAL A 171 6.89 16.33 7.64
N LEU A 172 5.60 16.35 7.33
CA LEU A 172 4.60 17.29 7.83
C LEU A 172 3.64 16.57 8.79
N ASN A 173 3.23 17.24 9.85
CA ASN A 173 2.15 16.75 10.69
C ASN A 173 0.82 17.34 10.21
N ARG A 174 -0.14 16.50 9.81
CA ARG A 174 -1.44 16.99 9.33
C ARG A 174 -2.20 17.86 10.33
N LYS A 175 -1.93 17.70 11.63
CA LYS A 175 -2.60 18.50 12.68
C LYS A 175 -2.17 19.96 12.71
N ASP A 176 -1.08 20.31 12.04
CA ASP A 176 -0.59 21.68 11.96
C ASP A 176 -1.35 22.51 10.89
N TYR A 177 -2.32 21.87 10.18
CA TYR A 177 -3.04 22.48 9.05
C TYR A 177 -4.55 22.28 9.18
N ASP A 178 -5.30 23.21 8.57
CA ASP A 178 -6.76 23.35 8.65
C ASP A 178 -7.41 23.31 7.23
N CYS A 179 -6.84 22.56 6.30
CA CYS A 179 -7.29 22.51 4.90
C CYS A 179 -7.92 21.16 4.52
N PHE A 180 -8.45 20.43 5.48
CA PHE A 180 -9.01 19.09 5.29
C PHE A 180 -10.54 19.09 5.29
N GLY A 181 -11.13 18.00 4.78
CA GLY A 181 -12.56 17.80 4.72
C GLY A 181 -13.16 18.11 3.36
N LYS A 182 -14.46 18.31 3.33
CA LYS A 182 -15.22 18.52 2.09
C LYS A 182 -14.83 19.86 1.43
N LEU A 183 -14.70 19.83 0.12
CA LEU A 183 -14.50 21.05 -0.68
C LEU A 183 -15.70 22.00 -0.48
N PRO A 184 -15.48 23.28 -0.15
CA PRO A 184 -16.57 24.29 -0.13
C PRO A 184 -17.23 24.42 -1.50
N ASP A 185 -18.50 24.84 -1.51
CA ASP A 185 -19.19 25.14 -2.77
C ASP A 185 -18.43 26.23 -3.54
N VAL A 186 -18.19 26.00 -4.82
CA VAL A 186 -17.47 26.96 -5.68
C VAL A 186 -18.24 28.28 -5.85
N ASN A 187 -19.55 28.30 -5.61
CA ASN A 187 -20.40 29.50 -5.63
C ASN A 187 -20.28 30.31 -4.31
N ASP A 188 -19.87 29.69 -3.21
CA ASP A 188 -19.45 30.40 -1.99
C ASP A 188 -18.02 30.95 -2.19
N GLN A 189 -17.93 32.09 -2.88
CA GLN A 189 -16.65 32.71 -3.24
C GLN A 189 -15.76 32.97 -2.01
N LYS A 190 -16.35 33.39 -0.88
CA LYS A 190 -15.59 33.67 0.34
C LYS A 190 -15.07 32.38 0.98
N GLY A 191 -15.94 31.39 1.21
CA GLY A 191 -15.56 30.11 1.81
C GLY A 191 -14.53 29.38 0.95
N TYR A 192 -14.71 29.40 -0.38
CA TYR A 192 -13.75 28.82 -1.32
C TYR A 192 -12.39 29.54 -1.29
N ALA A 193 -12.37 30.87 -1.29
CA ALA A 193 -11.13 31.65 -1.21
C ALA A 193 -10.38 31.38 0.11
N ASP A 194 -11.10 31.29 1.23
CA ASP A 194 -10.52 30.97 2.53
C ASP A 194 -9.98 29.54 2.59
N TYR A 195 -10.67 28.58 1.98
CA TYR A 195 -10.15 27.21 1.80
C TYR A 195 -8.83 27.22 1.03
N ILE A 196 -8.77 27.91 -0.09
CA ILE A 196 -7.54 28.01 -0.90
C ILE A 196 -6.40 28.66 -0.12
N LYS A 197 -6.68 29.68 0.73
CA LYS A 197 -5.65 30.27 1.61
C LYS A 197 -5.07 29.24 2.58
N ARG A 198 -5.93 28.41 3.20
CA ARG A 198 -5.47 27.33 4.10
C ARG A 198 -4.65 26.26 3.34
N CYS A 199 -5.08 25.85 2.15
CA CYS A 199 -4.30 24.94 1.30
C CYS A 199 -2.92 25.51 0.94
N ARG A 200 -2.82 26.83 0.73
CA ARG A 200 -1.53 27.51 0.45
C ARG A 200 -0.55 27.43 1.61
N VAL A 201 -1.01 27.37 2.85
CA VAL A 201 -0.11 27.21 4.02
C VAL A 201 0.62 25.89 3.91
N LEU A 202 -0.12 24.77 3.73
CA LEU A 202 0.47 23.45 3.51
C LEU A 202 1.37 23.44 2.26
N GLY A 203 0.93 24.06 1.16
CA GLY A 203 1.70 24.16 -0.08
C GLY A 203 3.05 24.89 0.09
N LYS A 204 3.10 25.95 0.90
CA LYS A 204 4.35 26.68 1.19
C LYS A 204 5.35 25.82 1.97
N ASP A 205 4.88 25.04 2.93
CA ASP A 205 5.75 24.13 3.68
C ASP A 205 6.30 23.00 2.79
N ILE A 206 5.48 22.47 1.87
CA ILE A 206 5.94 21.55 0.84
C ILE A 206 7.00 22.23 -0.04
N TRP A 207 6.77 23.46 -0.49
CA TRP A 207 7.73 24.21 -1.32
C TRP A 207 9.06 24.47 -0.61
N SER A 208 9.05 24.65 0.70
CA SER A 208 10.29 24.79 1.47
C SER A 208 11.18 23.54 1.38
N MET A 209 10.54 22.37 1.25
CA MET A 209 11.22 21.08 1.15
C MET A 209 11.63 20.71 -0.29
N THR A 210 10.92 21.24 -1.29
CA THR A 210 11.08 20.86 -2.71
C THR A 210 11.84 21.91 -3.53
N GLY A 211 12.34 22.96 -2.92
CA GLY A 211 12.98 24.06 -3.66
C GLY A 211 11.96 24.88 -4.50
N LYS A 212 10.77 25.12 -3.96
CA LYS A 212 9.66 25.86 -4.60
C LYS A 212 9.05 25.13 -5.80
N GLN A 213 9.16 23.81 -5.87
CA GLN A 213 8.51 22.99 -6.90
C GLN A 213 7.23 22.35 -6.34
N ASP A 214 6.20 22.29 -7.16
CA ASP A 214 4.99 21.52 -6.86
C ASP A 214 5.28 20.02 -6.86
N VAL A 215 4.39 19.23 -6.27
CA VAL A 215 4.51 17.78 -6.26
C VAL A 215 4.04 17.19 -7.60
N ASP A 216 4.81 16.27 -8.14
CA ASP A 216 4.51 15.56 -9.39
C ASP A 216 3.38 14.57 -9.25
N MET A 217 3.31 13.94 -8.08
CA MET A 217 2.33 12.92 -7.74
C MET A 217 1.90 13.06 -6.29
N VAL A 218 0.63 12.77 -6.02
CA VAL A 218 0.11 12.58 -4.65
C VAL A 218 -0.31 11.13 -4.49
N PHE A 219 0.31 10.47 -3.53
CA PHE A 219 -0.01 9.13 -3.07
C PHE A 219 -1.12 9.23 -2.00
N GLU A 220 -2.36 8.94 -2.43
CA GLU A 220 -3.58 9.18 -1.67
C GLU A 220 -4.20 7.88 -1.18
N HIS A 221 -4.61 7.82 0.08
CA HIS A 221 -5.40 6.72 0.62
C HIS A 221 -6.38 7.10 1.74
N PRO A 222 -6.28 8.25 2.42
CA PRO A 222 -7.33 8.69 3.35
C PRO A 222 -8.67 8.94 2.65
N GLY A 223 -8.67 9.52 1.46
CA GLY A 223 -9.87 9.75 0.67
C GLY A 223 -10.58 11.04 1.03
N GLU A 224 -11.83 10.97 1.49
CA GLU A 224 -12.74 12.13 1.62
C GLU A 224 -12.11 13.36 2.28
N SER A 225 -11.34 13.17 3.35
CA SER A 225 -10.78 14.30 4.10
C SER A 225 -9.59 14.99 3.44
N THR A 226 -8.82 14.30 2.59
CA THR A 226 -7.55 14.80 2.02
C THR A 226 -7.60 14.96 0.50
N PHE A 227 -8.55 14.31 -0.16
CA PHE A 227 -8.63 14.31 -1.61
C PHE A 227 -8.77 15.70 -2.25
N PRO A 228 -9.59 16.64 -1.71
CA PRO A 228 -9.68 17.98 -2.29
C PRO A 228 -8.35 18.74 -2.26
N VAL A 229 -7.63 18.69 -1.14
CA VAL A 229 -6.32 19.34 -1.01
C VAL A 229 -5.26 18.63 -1.84
N SER A 230 -5.32 17.31 -2.01
CA SER A 230 -4.46 16.54 -2.90
C SER A 230 -4.60 17.01 -4.35
N CYS A 231 -5.84 17.20 -4.80
CA CYS A 231 -6.13 17.76 -6.12
C CYS A 231 -5.64 19.20 -6.28
N TYR A 232 -5.63 19.99 -5.22
CA TYR A 232 -5.07 21.34 -5.23
C TYR A 232 -3.55 21.34 -5.36
N LEU A 233 -2.85 20.54 -4.53
CA LEU A 233 -1.39 20.55 -4.38
C LEU A 233 -0.63 19.94 -5.55
N VAL A 234 -1.18 18.92 -6.21
CA VAL A 234 -0.48 18.29 -7.35
C VAL A 234 -0.29 19.30 -8.48
N LYS A 235 0.88 19.28 -9.13
CA LYS A 235 1.22 20.19 -10.23
C LYS A 235 0.27 20.11 -11.41
N ARG A 236 0.35 21.05 -12.35
CA ARG A 236 -0.28 20.91 -13.68
C ARG A 236 0.25 19.65 -14.37
N GLY A 237 -0.64 18.86 -14.95
CA GLY A 237 -0.31 17.60 -15.60
C GLY A 237 0.17 16.50 -14.65
N GLY A 238 0.12 16.73 -13.33
CA GLY A 238 0.46 15.71 -12.33
C GLY A 238 -0.71 14.77 -12.02
N MET A 239 -0.48 13.77 -11.16
CA MET A 239 -1.46 12.72 -10.84
C MET A 239 -1.72 12.61 -9.35
N VAL A 240 -3.00 12.52 -8.97
CA VAL A 240 -3.43 11.99 -7.66
C VAL A 240 -3.81 10.54 -7.87
N VAL A 241 -3.05 9.62 -7.27
CA VAL A 241 -3.34 8.18 -7.32
C VAL A 241 -3.91 7.73 -5.97
N ILE A 242 -5.06 7.06 -5.99
CA ILE A 242 -5.82 6.67 -4.81
C ILE A 242 -6.12 5.17 -4.78
N CYS A 243 -5.90 4.51 -3.62
CA CYS A 243 -6.15 3.08 -3.45
C CYS A 243 -7.13 2.73 -2.31
N ALA A 244 -7.59 3.71 -1.55
CA ALA A 244 -8.47 3.49 -0.39
C ALA A 244 -9.29 4.74 -0.07
N GLY A 245 -10.10 4.67 0.99
CA GLY A 245 -10.92 5.78 1.47
C GLY A 245 -11.16 5.68 2.98
N THR A 246 -10.07 5.64 3.78
CA THR A 246 -10.15 5.40 5.23
C THR A 246 -10.89 6.50 6.01
N SER A 247 -11.01 7.70 5.44
CA SER A 247 -11.78 8.81 6.03
C SER A 247 -13.17 9.00 5.40
N GLY A 248 -13.52 8.17 4.40
CA GLY A 248 -14.79 8.24 3.67
C GLY A 248 -14.60 8.10 2.16
N TYR A 249 -15.69 7.82 1.47
CA TYR A 249 -15.70 7.47 0.04
C TYR A 249 -16.26 8.57 -0.85
N ASN A 250 -16.82 9.67 -0.29
CA ASN A 250 -17.39 10.77 -1.05
C ASN A 250 -16.30 11.79 -1.42
N LEU A 251 -15.68 11.60 -2.57
CA LEU A 251 -14.61 12.47 -3.04
C LEU A 251 -15.19 13.72 -3.71
N SER A 252 -14.81 14.91 -3.24
CA SER A 252 -15.16 16.18 -3.88
C SER A 252 -13.95 16.80 -4.56
N MET A 253 -14.18 17.41 -5.74
CA MET A 253 -13.12 17.98 -6.57
C MET A 253 -13.64 19.16 -7.38
N ASP A 254 -12.83 20.19 -7.53
CA ASP A 254 -13.07 21.26 -8.50
C ASP A 254 -12.70 20.78 -9.91
N ALA A 255 -13.68 20.64 -10.76
CA ALA A 255 -13.51 20.16 -12.14
C ALA A 255 -12.48 20.97 -12.94
N ARG A 256 -12.31 22.27 -12.61
CA ARG A 256 -11.32 23.14 -13.24
C ARG A 256 -9.88 22.64 -13.05
N PHE A 257 -9.59 21.92 -11.97
CA PHE A 257 -8.28 21.28 -11.78
C PHE A 257 -8.05 20.15 -12.78
N VAL A 258 -9.09 19.38 -13.13
CA VAL A 258 -8.98 18.29 -14.08
C VAL A 258 -8.75 18.82 -15.48
N TRP A 259 -9.68 19.64 -16.02
CA TRP A 259 -9.55 20.03 -17.42
C TRP A 259 -8.59 21.18 -17.67
N MET A 260 -8.69 22.31 -16.92
CA MET A 260 -7.83 23.49 -17.16
C MET A 260 -6.37 23.26 -16.74
N ARG A 261 -6.15 22.45 -15.73
CA ARG A 261 -4.81 22.13 -15.22
C ARG A 261 -4.33 20.76 -15.66
N GLN A 262 -5.14 20.02 -16.42
CA GLN A 262 -4.82 18.71 -17.00
C GLN A 262 -4.29 17.73 -15.96
N LYS A 263 -4.85 17.78 -14.73
CA LYS A 263 -4.46 16.85 -13.66
C LYS A 263 -5.17 15.53 -13.85
N ARG A 264 -4.49 14.44 -13.52
CA ARG A 264 -5.05 13.09 -13.57
C ARG A 264 -5.49 12.66 -12.17
N VAL A 265 -6.67 12.04 -12.07
CA VAL A 265 -7.11 11.27 -10.91
C VAL A 265 -7.12 9.81 -11.34
N GLN A 266 -6.43 8.96 -10.58
CA GLN A 266 -6.23 7.56 -10.92
C GLN A 266 -6.58 6.68 -9.74
N GLY A 267 -7.57 5.79 -9.90
CA GLY A 267 -7.81 4.67 -8.99
C GLY A 267 -6.74 3.61 -9.17
N SER A 268 -6.31 3.00 -8.06
CA SER A 268 -5.36 1.90 -8.06
C SER A 268 -5.82 0.83 -7.07
N HIS A 269 -5.79 -0.42 -7.49
CA HIS A 269 -6.20 -1.55 -6.65
C HIS A 269 -5.12 -2.61 -6.67
N PHE A 270 -4.57 -2.94 -5.51
CA PHE A 270 -3.48 -3.90 -5.29
C PHE A 270 -2.38 -3.86 -6.38
N ALA A 271 -2.02 -4.99 -6.98
CA ALA A 271 -1.02 -5.11 -8.05
C ALA A 271 -1.14 -6.43 -8.82
N ASN A 272 -0.74 -6.43 -10.09
CA ASN A 272 -0.63 -7.65 -10.86
C ASN A 272 0.65 -8.44 -10.51
N LEU A 273 0.76 -9.67 -11.00
CA LEU A 273 1.89 -10.55 -10.71
C LEU A 273 3.26 -9.95 -11.11
N PHE A 274 3.32 -9.28 -12.26
CA PHE A 274 4.56 -8.64 -12.70
C PHE A 274 5.03 -7.57 -11.69
N GLN A 275 4.11 -6.70 -11.27
CA GLN A 275 4.39 -5.65 -10.29
C GLN A 275 4.77 -6.22 -8.91
N CYS A 276 4.12 -7.30 -8.48
CA CYS A 276 4.47 -8.01 -7.25
C CYS A 276 5.89 -8.58 -7.30
N ASN A 277 6.28 -9.18 -8.43
CA ASN A 277 7.64 -9.70 -8.62
C ASN A 277 8.68 -8.58 -8.62
N GLU A 278 8.43 -7.48 -9.35
CA GLU A 278 9.36 -6.35 -9.37
C GLU A 278 9.52 -5.72 -7.98
N ALA A 279 8.42 -5.55 -7.25
CA ALA A 279 8.44 -5.07 -5.88
C ALA A 279 9.24 -6.02 -4.96
N ASN A 280 9.02 -7.33 -5.05
CA ASN A 280 9.75 -8.32 -4.26
C ASN A 280 11.26 -8.35 -4.58
N LYS A 281 11.66 -8.11 -5.84
CA LYS A 281 13.08 -7.95 -6.19
C LYS A 281 13.75 -6.80 -5.45
N MET A 282 13.04 -5.71 -5.17
CA MET A 282 13.58 -4.60 -4.37
C MET A 282 13.89 -5.04 -2.92
N VAL A 283 13.08 -5.94 -2.35
CA VAL A 283 13.35 -6.53 -1.04
C VAL A 283 14.52 -7.52 -1.11
N ILE A 284 14.52 -8.44 -2.08
CA ILE A 284 15.63 -9.39 -2.31
C ILE A 284 16.96 -8.65 -2.45
N ASN A 285 16.97 -7.51 -3.14
CA ASN A 285 18.15 -6.67 -3.34
C ASN A 285 18.44 -5.73 -2.14
N LYS A 286 17.70 -5.85 -1.02
CA LYS A 286 17.87 -5.06 0.20
C LYS A 286 17.69 -3.54 0.00
N GLN A 287 16.92 -3.14 -1.00
CA GLN A 287 16.56 -1.74 -1.24
C GLN A 287 15.36 -1.30 -0.40
N ILE A 288 14.51 -2.26 -0.04
CA ILE A 288 13.30 -2.08 0.76
C ILE A 288 13.36 -3.03 1.97
N ASP A 289 13.08 -2.49 3.14
CA ASP A 289 12.87 -3.23 4.38
C ASP A 289 11.38 -3.51 4.58
N PRO A 290 10.98 -4.72 4.96
CA PRO A 290 9.57 -5.07 5.27
C PRO A 290 8.95 -4.22 6.37
N LEU A 291 9.76 -3.60 7.22
CA LEU A 291 9.33 -2.80 8.38
C LEU A 291 8.39 -3.56 9.31
N MET A 292 8.71 -4.82 9.60
CA MET A 292 7.99 -5.59 10.60
C MET A 292 8.24 -4.96 11.98
N SER A 293 7.19 -4.39 12.56
CA SER A 293 7.29 -3.60 13.80
C SER A 293 6.89 -4.38 15.04
N GLU A 294 5.97 -5.31 14.89
CA GLU A 294 5.44 -6.13 15.97
C GLU A 294 5.06 -7.52 15.45
N CYS A 295 5.38 -8.55 16.22
CA CYS A 295 4.99 -9.92 15.94
C CYS A 295 4.12 -10.46 17.08
N PHE A 296 3.06 -11.18 16.77
CA PHE A 296 2.09 -11.70 17.71
C PHE A 296 2.02 -13.22 17.64
N GLU A 297 1.73 -13.86 18.77
CA GLU A 297 1.35 -15.25 18.81
C GLU A 297 -0.05 -15.46 18.22
N TRP A 298 -0.33 -16.68 17.78
CA TRP A 298 -1.64 -17.03 17.20
C TRP A 298 -2.83 -16.66 18.12
N SER A 299 -2.69 -16.90 19.42
CA SER A 299 -3.71 -16.56 20.42
C SER A 299 -4.01 -15.06 20.53
N ASP A 300 -3.10 -14.21 20.06
CA ASP A 300 -3.17 -12.76 20.18
C ASP A 300 -3.70 -12.05 18.92
N VAL A 301 -4.19 -12.80 17.91
CA VAL A 301 -4.73 -12.24 16.65
C VAL A 301 -5.79 -11.16 16.90
N ALA A 302 -6.74 -11.40 17.80
CA ALA A 302 -7.78 -10.43 18.15
C ALA A 302 -7.21 -9.15 18.77
N LYS A 303 -6.16 -9.28 19.58
CA LYS A 303 -5.44 -8.15 20.17
C LYS A 303 -4.68 -7.33 19.12
N ALA A 304 -4.05 -8.00 18.13
CA ALA A 304 -3.38 -7.35 17.02
C ALA A 304 -4.38 -6.51 16.19
N HIS A 305 -5.53 -7.08 15.82
CA HIS A 305 -6.61 -6.36 15.11
C HIS A 305 -7.15 -5.18 15.91
N THR A 306 -7.41 -5.37 17.21
CA THR A 306 -7.90 -4.29 18.09
C THR A 306 -6.89 -3.15 18.18
N LYS A 307 -5.59 -3.47 18.25
CA LYS A 307 -4.50 -2.49 18.28
C LYS A 307 -4.44 -1.69 16.98
N MET A 308 -4.58 -2.36 15.85
CA MET A 308 -4.62 -1.74 14.52
C MET A 308 -5.85 -0.83 14.37
N MET A 309 -7.04 -1.31 14.71
CA MET A 309 -8.29 -0.55 14.63
C MET A 309 -8.23 0.75 15.46
N ASN A 310 -7.59 0.71 16.63
CA ASN A 310 -7.41 1.87 17.50
C ASN A 310 -6.19 2.73 17.15
N ASN A 311 -5.47 2.43 16.06
CA ASN A 311 -4.24 3.13 15.64
C ASN A 311 -3.17 3.19 16.75
N LYS A 312 -3.07 2.12 17.57
CA LYS A 312 -2.12 1.98 18.69
C LYS A 312 -0.92 1.07 18.38
N HIS A 313 -0.81 0.59 17.15
CA HIS A 313 0.33 -0.19 16.68
C HIS A 313 1.54 0.72 16.42
N LYS A 314 2.73 0.14 16.47
CA LYS A 314 3.96 0.83 16.05
C LYS A 314 3.93 1.11 14.55
N PRO A 315 4.66 2.14 14.07
CA PRO A 315 4.82 2.37 12.62
C PRO A 315 5.37 1.12 11.92
N GLY A 316 4.91 0.88 10.68
CA GLY A 316 5.28 -0.30 9.89
C GLY A 316 4.19 -1.37 9.82
N ASN A 317 4.60 -2.61 9.57
CA ASN A 317 3.73 -3.77 9.40
C ASN A 317 3.74 -4.67 10.64
N MET A 318 2.68 -5.46 10.83
CA MET A 318 2.58 -6.44 11.91
C MET A 318 2.52 -7.86 11.34
N ALA A 319 3.05 -8.83 12.08
CA ALA A 319 3.00 -10.23 11.73
C ALA A 319 2.35 -11.07 12.84
N VAL A 320 1.87 -12.26 12.48
CA VAL A 320 1.33 -13.26 13.40
C VAL A 320 2.02 -14.60 13.12
N LEU A 321 2.51 -15.25 14.15
CA LEU A 321 3.04 -16.62 14.07
C LEU A 321 1.88 -17.61 14.05
N VAL A 322 1.72 -18.37 12.96
CA VAL A 322 0.66 -19.41 12.85
C VAL A 322 1.21 -20.77 13.24
N GLN A 323 2.32 -21.19 12.67
CA GLN A 323 2.97 -22.47 12.97
C GLN A 323 4.45 -22.32 13.35
N ALA A 324 5.05 -21.16 13.19
CA ALA A 324 6.41 -20.93 13.60
C ALA A 324 6.52 -21.02 15.13
N SER A 325 7.44 -21.81 15.63
CA SER A 325 7.61 -22.05 17.06
C SER A 325 8.24 -20.89 17.82
N LYS A 326 8.93 -20.00 17.11
CA LYS A 326 9.60 -18.82 17.66
C LYS A 326 9.86 -17.79 16.56
N ILE A 327 10.05 -16.55 16.95
CA ILE A 327 10.51 -15.47 16.06
C ILE A 327 11.98 -15.63 15.70
N GLY A 328 12.39 -15.02 14.57
CA GLY A 328 13.80 -14.96 14.15
C GLY A 328 14.27 -16.12 13.28
N MET A 329 13.41 -17.08 12.96
CA MET A 329 13.73 -18.18 12.04
C MET A 329 13.70 -17.71 10.59
N ARG A 330 14.69 -18.12 9.78
CA ARG A 330 14.85 -17.68 8.39
C ARG A 330 14.57 -18.74 7.34
N ASN A 331 14.75 -19.99 7.68
CA ASN A 331 14.64 -21.12 6.72
C ASN A 331 14.21 -22.41 7.44
N LEU A 332 13.97 -23.46 6.64
CA LEU A 332 13.58 -24.78 7.12
C LEU A 332 14.58 -25.41 8.11
N ASN A 333 15.86 -25.10 8.02
CA ASN A 333 16.85 -25.68 8.92
C ASN A 333 16.76 -25.13 10.33
N ASP A 334 16.21 -23.92 10.50
CA ASP A 334 15.97 -23.30 11.80
C ASP A 334 14.80 -23.96 12.56
N LEU A 335 14.01 -24.81 11.86
CA LEU A 335 12.89 -25.56 12.44
C LEU A 335 13.32 -26.93 13.03
N LYS A 336 14.55 -27.36 12.76
CA LYS A 336 15.15 -28.60 13.30
C LYS A 336 15.89 -28.30 14.57
#